data_04b6a9c334ad212adf065422b127d56e
#
_entry.id   04b6a9c334ad212adf065422b127d56e
#
_cell.length_a   1.000
_cell.length_b   1.000
_cell.length_c   1.000
_cell.angle_alpha   90.00
_cell.angle_beta   90.00
_cell.angle_gamma   90.00
#
_symmetry.space_group_name_H-M   'P 1'
#
loop_
_entity.id
_entity.type
_entity.pdbx_description
1 polymer ?
#
loop_
_entity_poly.entity_id
_entity_poly.type
_entity_poly.pdbx_seq_one_letter_code
_entity_poly.pdbx_strand_id
1 'polypeptide(L)'
;IANLPVGAIATMVGLATLSNMYASLGYSGIKHITMFVGILVWAAAFLKLTVHFQTFKKEYANVVPASLYATFTMLTMILGSYIFTYSPAIGKGIWLTGVVLHFIHILIFTYRNVIKGVNKDTFVPTWFVTYNGFLVSAVVGTGMNMPGLLKIIAIYGIIVFLMIIPFMIVRMIRRPLPAPLTQTAAILLAPSSLCLVAYLNAFATPNAIVVYGLYAAIFATLIFILINIPKFFKFEFHPGFAALTFPLAIGVVASTKMAGYLTAQGFEVFGLFVKEVSGIQLYATTIIIGFVAYNFVRLLVRSYQKQN
;
A
#
# COMPACT_ATOMS: atom_id res chain seq x y z
N ILE A 1 -14.31 7.34 -17.34
CA ILE A 1 -14.32 6.32 -16.27
C ILE A 1 -13.72 5.00 -16.77
N ALA A 2 -14.11 4.50 -17.95
CA ALA A 2 -13.58 3.26 -18.51
C ALA A 2 -12.04 3.22 -18.54
N ASN A 3 -11.41 4.33 -18.86
CA ASN A 3 -9.95 4.49 -19.00
C ASN A 3 -9.24 4.89 -17.69
N LEU A 4 -9.91 4.85 -16.53
CA LEU A 4 -9.27 5.13 -15.24
C LEU A 4 -8.14 4.11 -15.00
N PRO A 5 -6.86 4.52 -14.94
CA PRO A 5 -5.76 3.59 -14.70
C PRO A 5 -5.85 3.02 -13.27
N VAL A 6 -5.60 1.72 -13.10
CA VAL A 6 -5.55 1.11 -11.75
C VAL A 6 -4.48 1.78 -10.86
N GLY A 7 -3.43 2.33 -11.46
CA GLY A 7 -2.42 3.13 -10.76
C GLY A 7 -2.97 4.38 -10.06
N ALA A 8 -4.06 4.97 -10.57
CA ALA A 8 -4.70 6.10 -9.89
C ALA A 8 -5.32 5.68 -8.55
N ILE A 9 -5.91 4.48 -8.48
CA ILE A 9 -6.45 3.91 -7.23
C ILE A 9 -5.30 3.65 -6.24
N ALA A 10 -4.21 3.06 -6.72
CA ALA A 10 -3.01 2.80 -5.90
C ALA A 10 -2.40 4.11 -5.37
N THR A 11 -2.35 5.16 -6.18
CA THR A 11 -1.89 6.50 -5.76
C THR A 11 -2.80 7.08 -4.68
N MET A 12 -4.11 6.87 -4.79
CA MET A 12 -5.07 7.33 -3.78
C MET A 12 -4.88 6.62 -2.43
N VAL A 13 -4.55 5.33 -2.44
CA VAL A 13 -4.17 4.60 -1.21
C VAL A 13 -2.92 5.23 -0.56
N GLY A 14 -1.92 5.59 -1.37
CA GLY A 14 -0.73 6.30 -0.90
C GLY A 14 -1.04 7.67 -0.30
N LEU A 15 -1.84 8.49 -1.00
CA LEU A 15 -2.30 9.80 -0.53
C LEU A 15 -3.08 9.70 0.78
N ALA A 16 -4.02 8.75 0.87
CA ALA A 16 -4.83 8.54 2.06
C ALA A 16 -3.97 8.12 3.27
N THR A 17 -2.97 7.25 3.06
CA THR A 17 -2.02 6.85 4.10
C THR A 17 -1.16 8.03 4.55
N LEU A 18 -0.63 8.81 3.62
CA LEU A 18 0.15 10.01 3.90
C LEU A 18 -0.67 11.07 4.65
N SER A 19 -1.93 11.28 4.26
CA SER A 19 -2.82 12.24 4.92
C SER A 19 -3.14 11.86 6.36
N ASN A 20 -3.19 10.57 6.69
CA ASN A 20 -3.31 10.10 8.07
C ASN A 20 -2.06 10.46 8.90
N MET A 21 -0.85 10.41 8.30
CA MET A 21 0.37 10.86 8.97
C MET A 21 0.32 12.38 9.25
N TYR A 22 -0.11 13.19 8.28
CA TYR A 22 -0.28 14.63 8.50
C TYR A 22 -1.33 14.95 9.56
N ALA A 23 -2.43 14.19 9.61
CA ALA A 23 -3.42 14.33 10.67
C ALA A 23 -2.84 14.04 12.06
N SER A 24 -1.95 13.06 12.20
CA SER A 24 -1.26 12.77 13.48
C SER A 24 -0.29 13.89 13.91
N LEU A 25 0.14 14.73 12.95
CA LEU A 25 0.95 15.92 13.20
C LEU A 25 0.12 17.20 13.43
N GLY A 26 -1.22 17.08 13.50
CA GLY A 26 -2.12 18.20 13.73
C GLY A 26 -2.78 18.80 12.48
N TYR A 27 -2.42 18.35 11.26
CA TYR A 27 -2.95 18.86 10.00
C TYR A 27 -4.18 18.05 9.53
N SER A 28 -5.23 18.00 10.33
CA SER A 28 -6.44 17.20 10.07
C SER A 28 -7.18 17.61 8.78
N GLY A 29 -7.14 18.90 8.39
CA GLY A 29 -7.75 19.37 7.15
C GLY A 29 -7.25 18.66 5.90
N ILE A 30 -5.96 18.32 5.84
CA ILE A 30 -5.36 17.54 4.74
C ILE A 30 -6.04 16.17 4.62
N LYS A 31 -6.27 15.50 5.76
CA LYS A 31 -6.96 14.21 5.79
C LYS A 31 -8.38 14.32 5.23
N HIS A 32 -9.17 15.32 5.67
CA HIS A 32 -10.55 15.46 5.21
C HIS A 32 -10.63 15.69 3.69
N ILE A 33 -9.81 16.58 3.15
CA ILE A 33 -9.74 16.85 1.70
C ILE A 33 -9.34 15.57 0.96
N THR A 34 -8.30 14.90 1.42
CA THR A 34 -7.80 13.66 0.79
C THR A 34 -8.84 12.54 0.82
N MET A 35 -9.56 12.35 1.93
CA MET A 35 -10.60 11.33 2.02
C MET A 35 -11.80 11.65 1.14
N PHE A 36 -12.18 12.93 0.99
CA PHE A 36 -13.20 13.34 0.05
C PHE A 36 -12.81 12.99 -1.40
N VAL A 37 -11.60 13.34 -1.83
CA VAL A 37 -11.07 12.93 -3.15
C VAL A 37 -11.00 11.40 -3.26
N GLY A 38 -10.64 10.72 -2.18
CA GLY A 38 -10.64 9.26 -2.09
C GLY A 38 -11.99 8.63 -2.36
N ILE A 39 -13.07 9.21 -1.85
CA ILE A 39 -14.44 8.76 -2.12
C ILE A 39 -14.78 8.92 -3.61
N LEU A 40 -14.38 10.03 -4.24
CA LEU A 40 -14.63 10.25 -5.67
C LEU A 40 -13.85 9.25 -6.54
N VAL A 41 -12.58 9.00 -6.22
CA VAL A 41 -11.76 8.00 -6.94
C VAL A 41 -12.31 6.58 -6.71
N TRP A 42 -12.75 6.26 -5.49
CA TRP A 42 -13.39 4.99 -5.18
C TRP A 42 -14.68 4.79 -5.97
N ALA A 43 -15.53 5.81 -6.02
CA ALA A 43 -16.78 5.77 -6.79
C ALA A 43 -16.52 5.60 -8.30
N ALA A 44 -15.53 6.30 -8.86
CA ALA A 44 -15.12 6.13 -10.26
C ALA A 44 -14.58 4.72 -10.53
N ALA A 45 -13.79 4.16 -9.60
CA ALA A 45 -13.31 2.78 -9.70
C ALA A 45 -14.46 1.77 -9.59
N PHE A 46 -15.40 1.98 -8.68
CA PHE A 46 -16.60 1.13 -8.53
C PHE A 46 -17.46 1.14 -9.81
N LEU A 47 -17.68 2.31 -10.42
CA LEU A 47 -18.36 2.43 -11.71
C LEU A 47 -17.60 1.71 -12.82
N LYS A 48 -16.26 1.76 -12.82
CA LYS A 48 -15.46 0.97 -13.77
C LYS A 48 -15.68 -0.54 -13.59
N LEU A 49 -15.68 -1.02 -12.35
CA LEU A 49 -15.86 -2.43 -12.02
C LEU A 49 -17.26 -2.96 -12.36
N THR A 50 -18.29 -2.11 -12.34
CA THR A 50 -19.69 -2.47 -12.57
C THR A 50 -20.14 -2.15 -14.00
N VAL A 51 -20.09 -0.87 -14.38
CA VAL A 51 -20.62 -0.40 -15.68
C VAL A 51 -19.67 -0.75 -16.83
N HIS A 52 -18.34 -0.67 -16.60
CA HIS A 52 -17.33 -1.00 -17.61
C HIS A 52 -16.67 -2.36 -17.34
N PHE A 53 -17.47 -3.35 -16.94
CA PHE A 53 -17.00 -4.66 -16.51
C PHE A 53 -16.12 -5.38 -17.55
N GLN A 54 -16.38 -5.21 -18.84
CA GLN A 54 -15.57 -5.81 -19.90
C GLN A 54 -14.14 -5.24 -19.92
N THR A 55 -13.99 -3.93 -19.71
CA THR A 55 -12.67 -3.29 -19.59
C THR A 55 -11.92 -3.81 -18.36
N PHE A 56 -12.60 -3.85 -17.21
CA PHE A 56 -12.06 -4.44 -16.00
C PHE A 56 -11.62 -5.88 -16.20
N LYS A 57 -12.46 -6.73 -16.77
CA LYS A 57 -12.18 -8.15 -17.04
C LYS A 57 -10.94 -8.32 -17.90
N LYS A 58 -10.79 -7.49 -18.94
CA LYS A 58 -9.64 -7.49 -19.84
C LYS A 58 -8.34 -7.10 -19.12
N GLU A 59 -8.38 -6.06 -18.27
CA GLU A 59 -7.23 -5.65 -17.46
C GLU A 59 -6.90 -6.70 -16.41
N TYR A 60 -7.91 -7.22 -15.70
CA TYR A 60 -7.75 -8.22 -14.65
C TYR A 60 -7.26 -9.57 -15.18
N ALA A 61 -7.37 -9.82 -16.48
CA ALA A 61 -6.77 -10.99 -17.13
C ALA A 61 -5.23 -10.98 -17.04
N ASN A 62 -4.61 -9.80 -16.98
CA ASN A 62 -3.16 -9.64 -16.86
C ASN A 62 -2.73 -9.59 -15.38
N VAL A 63 -1.67 -10.32 -15.03
CA VAL A 63 -1.24 -10.54 -13.63
C VAL A 63 -0.90 -9.24 -12.91
N VAL A 64 -0.16 -8.33 -13.54
CA VAL A 64 0.28 -7.07 -12.92
C VAL A 64 -0.90 -6.14 -12.62
N PRO A 65 -1.79 -5.79 -13.56
CA PRO A 65 -3.01 -5.05 -13.24
C PRO A 65 -3.90 -5.80 -12.25
N ALA A 66 -4.06 -7.12 -12.37
CA ALA A 66 -4.85 -7.91 -11.44
C ALA A 66 -4.37 -7.74 -10.00
N SER A 67 -3.06 -7.84 -9.75
CA SER A 67 -2.49 -7.64 -8.42
C SER A 67 -2.73 -6.22 -7.88
N LEU A 68 -2.71 -5.21 -8.75
CA LEU A 68 -2.95 -3.82 -8.36
C LEU A 68 -4.43 -3.52 -8.06
N TYR A 69 -5.39 -4.31 -8.58
CA TYR A 69 -6.80 -4.15 -8.22
C TYR A 69 -7.08 -4.40 -6.73
N ALA A 70 -6.19 -5.06 -6.00
CA ALA A 70 -6.22 -5.13 -4.55
C ALA A 70 -6.25 -3.73 -3.89
N THR A 71 -5.72 -2.69 -4.55
CA THR A 71 -5.77 -1.31 -4.03
C THR A 71 -7.18 -0.75 -3.93
N PHE A 72 -8.14 -1.24 -4.71
CA PHE A 72 -9.55 -0.88 -4.57
C PHE A 72 -10.10 -1.30 -3.21
N THR A 73 -9.83 -2.53 -2.79
CA THR A 73 -10.25 -3.03 -1.48
C THR A 73 -9.47 -2.40 -0.33
N MET A 74 -8.18 -2.10 -0.53
CA MET A 74 -7.38 -1.34 0.43
C MET A 74 -7.97 0.07 0.65
N LEU A 75 -8.33 0.77 -0.42
CA LEU A 75 -9.00 2.09 -0.32
C LEU A 75 -10.35 1.98 0.38
N THR A 76 -11.13 0.92 0.12
CA THR A 76 -12.39 0.64 0.81
C THR A 76 -12.17 0.52 2.32
N MET A 77 -11.15 -0.22 2.77
CA MET A 77 -10.82 -0.35 4.20
C MET A 77 -10.42 0.99 4.83
N ILE A 78 -9.63 1.80 4.14
CA ILE A 78 -9.19 3.13 4.62
C ILE A 78 -10.39 4.08 4.74
N LEU A 79 -11.25 4.14 3.72
CA LEU A 79 -12.46 4.95 3.75
C LEU A 79 -13.44 4.47 4.82
N GLY A 80 -13.58 3.15 5.01
CA GLY A 80 -14.35 2.57 6.11
C GLY A 80 -13.84 3.04 7.47
N SER A 81 -12.52 3.04 7.68
CA SER A 81 -11.91 3.56 8.91
C SER A 81 -12.12 5.07 9.10
N TYR A 82 -12.11 5.84 8.02
CA TYR A 82 -12.42 7.27 8.07
C TYR A 82 -13.87 7.52 8.45
N ILE A 83 -14.81 6.82 7.80
CA ILE A 83 -16.26 6.94 8.06
C ILE A 83 -16.60 6.45 9.48
N PHE A 84 -15.85 5.48 10.01
CA PHE A 84 -16.03 4.97 11.37
C PHE A 84 -15.95 6.09 12.44
N THR A 85 -15.17 7.13 12.22
CA THR A 85 -15.06 8.26 13.15
C THR A 85 -16.34 9.08 13.26
N TYR A 86 -17.24 9.00 12.26
CA TYR A 86 -18.53 9.72 12.24
C TYR A 86 -19.71 8.78 12.46
N SER A 87 -19.64 7.57 11.93
CA SER A 87 -20.68 6.54 12.06
C SER A 87 -20.03 5.17 12.24
N PRO A 88 -19.87 4.70 13.50
CA PRO A 88 -19.18 3.45 13.78
C PRO A 88 -19.79 2.23 13.06
N ALA A 89 -21.12 2.14 12.99
CA ALA A 89 -21.78 1.01 12.34
C ALA A 89 -21.52 0.98 10.82
N ILE A 90 -21.68 2.12 10.14
CA ILE A 90 -21.47 2.24 8.70
C ILE A 90 -20.00 2.05 8.37
N GLY A 91 -19.09 2.74 9.10
CA GLY A 91 -17.65 2.64 8.87
C GLY A 91 -17.12 1.22 9.06
N LYS A 92 -17.56 0.53 10.12
CA LYS A 92 -17.21 -0.88 10.35
C LYS A 92 -17.75 -1.79 9.24
N GLY A 93 -18.97 -1.55 8.76
CA GLY A 93 -19.56 -2.29 7.65
C GLY A 93 -18.76 -2.15 6.36
N ILE A 94 -18.37 -0.91 6.00
CA ILE A 94 -17.54 -0.63 4.82
C ILE A 94 -16.15 -1.28 4.96
N TRP A 95 -15.52 -1.16 6.15
CA TRP A 95 -14.23 -1.77 6.42
C TRP A 95 -14.28 -3.29 6.29
N LEU A 96 -15.29 -3.96 6.88
CA LEU A 96 -15.50 -5.41 6.76
C LEU A 96 -15.75 -5.83 5.31
N THR A 97 -16.52 -5.06 4.55
CA THR A 97 -16.71 -5.30 3.11
C THR A 97 -15.37 -5.28 2.38
N GLY A 98 -14.50 -4.29 2.66
CA GLY A 98 -13.15 -4.25 2.12
C GLY A 98 -12.31 -5.47 2.49
N VAL A 99 -12.38 -5.93 3.75
CA VAL A 99 -11.70 -7.14 4.24
C VAL A 99 -12.15 -8.38 3.48
N VAL A 100 -13.47 -8.60 3.36
CA VAL A 100 -14.03 -9.77 2.68
C VAL A 100 -13.68 -9.76 1.18
N LEU A 101 -13.84 -8.63 0.52
CA LEU A 101 -13.51 -8.50 -0.91
C LEU A 101 -12.02 -8.72 -1.16
N HIS A 102 -11.14 -8.24 -0.28
CA HIS A 102 -9.71 -8.47 -0.41
C HIS A 102 -9.35 -9.95 -0.24
N PHE A 103 -9.96 -10.62 0.73
CA PHE A 103 -9.78 -12.05 0.94
C PHE A 103 -10.23 -12.86 -0.30
N ILE A 104 -11.41 -12.55 -0.86
CA ILE A 104 -11.89 -13.16 -2.12
C ILE A 104 -10.89 -12.89 -3.25
N HIS A 105 -10.36 -11.66 -3.36
CA HIS A 105 -9.35 -11.32 -4.35
C HIS A 105 -8.09 -12.18 -4.20
N ILE A 106 -7.59 -12.40 -2.97
CA ILE A 106 -6.46 -13.30 -2.71
C ILE A 106 -6.76 -14.71 -3.21
N LEU A 107 -7.93 -15.26 -2.92
CA LEU A 107 -8.30 -16.61 -3.36
C LEU A 107 -8.32 -16.73 -4.89
N ILE A 108 -8.94 -15.77 -5.57
CA ILE A 108 -9.00 -15.72 -7.04
C ILE A 108 -7.59 -15.57 -7.64
N PHE A 109 -6.78 -14.66 -7.10
CA PHE A 109 -5.43 -14.42 -7.59
C PHE A 109 -4.54 -15.65 -7.39
N THR A 110 -4.61 -16.28 -6.21
CA THR A 110 -3.85 -17.50 -5.88
C THR A 110 -4.25 -18.66 -6.79
N TYR A 111 -5.53 -18.89 -7.00
CA TYR A 111 -6.00 -19.93 -7.91
C TYR A 111 -5.45 -19.74 -9.33
N ARG A 112 -5.52 -18.51 -9.84
CA ARG A 112 -5.14 -18.20 -11.23
C ARG A 112 -3.64 -18.18 -11.47
N ASN A 113 -2.86 -17.70 -10.50
CA ASN A 113 -1.45 -17.37 -10.73
C ASN A 113 -0.47 -18.24 -9.92
N VAL A 114 -0.98 -19.04 -8.96
CA VAL A 114 -0.16 -19.99 -8.20
C VAL A 114 -0.57 -21.42 -8.52
N ILE A 115 -1.85 -21.78 -8.31
CA ILE A 115 -2.33 -23.16 -8.49
C ILE A 115 -2.28 -23.59 -9.97
N LYS A 116 -2.66 -22.69 -10.88
CA LYS A 116 -2.57 -22.95 -12.34
C LYS A 116 -1.14 -22.85 -12.90
N GLY A 117 -0.18 -22.56 -12.07
CA GLY A 117 1.24 -22.46 -12.44
C GLY A 117 1.77 -21.02 -12.39
N VAL A 118 2.92 -20.86 -11.74
CA VAL A 118 3.59 -19.57 -11.58
C VAL A 118 4.35 -19.20 -12.85
N ASN A 119 3.99 -18.09 -13.46
CA ASN A 119 4.79 -17.49 -14.52
C ASN A 119 5.88 -16.59 -13.91
N LYS A 120 7.16 -16.98 -14.10
CA LYS A 120 8.31 -16.27 -13.53
C LYS A 120 8.47 -14.84 -14.04
N ASP A 121 7.96 -14.52 -15.26
CA ASP A 121 8.07 -13.18 -15.84
C ASP A 121 7.06 -12.20 -15.22
N THR A 122 5.91 -12.70 -14.78
CA THR A 122 4.88 -11.92 -14.09
C THR A 122 4.94 -12.02 -12.56
N PHE A 123 5.85 -12.84 -12.01
CA PHE A 123 6.15 -12.87 -10.58
C PHE A 123 7.04 -11.66 -10.24
N VAL A 124 6.41 -10.53 -9.99
CA VAL A 124 7.03 -9.22 -9.75
C VAL A 124 6.53 -8.61 -8.43
N PRO A 125 7.18 -7.56 -7.90
CA PRO A 125 6.84 -7.00 -6.58
C PRO A 125 5.37 -6.62 -6.38
N THR A 126 4.59 -6.38 -7.46
CA THR A 126 3.15 -6.11 -7.36
C THR A 126 2.36 -7.25 -6.69
N TRP A 127 2.86 -8.48 -6.68
CA TRP A 127 2.22 -9.59 -5.96
C TRP A 127 2.03 -9.29 -4.48
N PHE A 128 2.94 -8.54 -3.86
CA PHE A 128 2.79 -8.10 -2.47
C PHE A 128 1.58 -7.20 -2.25
N VAL A 129 1.10 -6.49 -3.28
CA VAL A 129 -0.11 -5.68 -3.17
C VAL A 129 -1.34 -6.56 -2.95
N THR A 130 -1.40 -7.72 -3.63
CA THR A 130 -2.46 -8.71 -3.39
C THR A 130 -2.33 -9.35 -2.00
N TYR A 131 -1.16 -9.87 -1.64
CA TYR A 131 -1.02 -10.70 -0.45
C TYR A 131 -0.85 -9.88 0.83
N ASN A 132 0.10 -8.95 0.86
CA ASN A 132 0.36 -8.13 2.04
C ASN A 132 -0.52 -6.88 2.11
N GLY A 133 -1.13 -6.44 0.99
CA GLY A 133 -2.12 -5.36 1.01
C GLY A 133 -3.32 -5.65 1.92
N PHE A 134 -3.60 -6.92 2.21
CA PHE A 134 -4.60 -7.34 3.18
C PHE A 134 -4.36 -6.78 4.59
N LEU A 135 -3.11 -6.55 4.96
CA LEU A 135 -2.73 -5.98 6.26
C LEU A 135 -3.16 -4.52 6.44
N VAL A 136 -3.55 -3.82 5.37
CA VAL A 136 -4.16 -2.49 5.50
C VAL A 136 -5.36 -2.53 6.43
N SER A 137 -6.11 -3.64 6.44
CA SER A 137 -7.21 -3.84 7.39
C SER A 137 -6.75 -3.75 8.85
N ALA A 138 -5.60 -4.34 9.21
CA ALA A 138 -5.04 -4.28 10.56
C ALA A 138 -4.33 -2.94 10.84
N VAL A 139 -3.81 -2.28 9.81
CA VAL A 139 -3.20 -0.94 9.94
C VAL A 139 -4.25 0.09 10.36
N VAL A 140 -5.42 0.09 9.73
CA VAL A 140 -6.48 1.08 9.97
C VAL A 140 -7.63 0.58 10.84
N GLY A 141 -7.61 -0.70 11.23
CA GLY A 141 -8.73 -1.37 11.89
C GLY A 141 -8.69 -1.38 13.42
N THR A 142 -7.75 -0.69 14.06
CA THR A 142 -7.58 -0.72 15.53
C THR A 142 -8.83 -0.30 16.30
N GLY A 143 -9.61 0.65 15.78
CA GLY A 143 -10.87 1.11 16.37
C GLY A 143 -12.07 0.17 16.14
N MET A 144 -11.95 -0.85 15.31
CA MET A 144 -13.10 -1.69 14.89
C MET A 144 -13.55 -2.71 15.95
N ASN A 145 -12.87 -2.79 17.09
CA ASN A 145 -13.15 -3.76 18.17
C ASN A 145 -13.19 -5.22 17.69
N MET A 146 -12.18 -5.61 16.89
CA MET A 146 -12.02 -6.99 16.38
C MET A 146 -10.58 -7.51 16.59
N PRO A 147 -10.06 -7.53 17.83
CA PRO A 147 -8.64 -7.82 18.09
C PRO A 147 -8.21 -9.22 17.61
N GLY A 148 -9.09 -10.21 17.69
CA GLY A 148 -8.82 -11.55 17.19
C GLY A 148 -8.57 -11.58 15.68
N LEU A 149 -9.40 -10.88 14.91
CA LEU A 149 -9.24 -10.76 13.46
C LEU A 149 -7.94 -10.04 13.10
N LEU A 150 -7.62 -8.94 13.79
CA LEU A 150 -6.39 -8.19 13.54
C LEU A 150 -5.14 -9.02 13.81
N LYS A 151 -5.14 -9.86 14.88
CA LYS A 151 -4.04 -10.80 15.17
C LYS A 151 -3.87 -11.85 14.07
N ILE A 152 -4.97 -12.45 13.62
CA ILE A 152 -4.94 -13.45 12.54
C ILE A 152 -4.36 -12.82 11.26
N ILE A 153 -4.81 -11.62 10.90
CA ILE A 153 -4.33 -10.91 9.71
C ILE A 153 -2.85 -10.53 9.83
N ALA A 154 -2.40 -10.06 11.00
CA ALA A 154 -1.00 -9.73 11.22
C ALA A 154 -0.08 -10.97 11.10
N ILE A 155 -0.48 -12.10 11.70
CA ILE A 155 0.27 -13.36 11.58
C ILE A 155 0.28 -13.86 10.13
N TYR A 156 -0.88 -13.86 9.46
CA TYR A 156 -0.99 -14.20 8.04
C TYR A 156 0.01 -13.39 7.21
N GLY A 157 0.04 -12.07 7.40
CA GLY A 157 0.89 -11.19 6.62
C GLY A 157 2.39 -11.47 6.81
N ILE A 158 2.82 -11.75 8.04
CA ILE A 158 4.21 -12.11 8.34
C ILE A 158 4.57 -13.44 7.66
N ILE A 159 3.71 -14.45 7.77
CA ILE A 159 3.95 -15.77 7.16
C ILE A 159 4.08 -15.62 5.64
N VAL A 160 3.13 -14.93 5.00
CA VAL A 160 3.13 -14.74 3.55
C VAL A 160 4.31 -13.89 3.08
N PHE A 161 4.68 -12.84 3.83
CA PHE A 161 5.89 -12.05 3.54
C PHE A 161 7.13 -12.94 3.56
N LEU A 162 7.33 -13.74 4.60
CA LEU A 162 8.48 -14.62 4.72
C LEU A 162 8.50 -15.73 3.65
N MET A 163 7.33 -16.18 3.21
CA MET A 163 7.23 -17.17 2.12
C MET A 163 7.59 -16.55 0.75
N ILE A 164 7.16 -15.34 0.47
CA ILE A 164 7.30 -14.73 -0.88
C ILE A 164 8.65 -14.04 -1.04
N ILE A 165 9.17 -13.37 -0.01
CA ILE A 165 10.32 -12.46 -0.16
C ILE A 165 11.59 -13.15 -0.64
N PRO A 166 11.98 -14.35 -0.21
CA PRO A 166 13.19 -15.01 -0.70
C PRO A 166 13.13 -15.30 -2.21
N PHE A 167 11.99 -15.80 -2.67
CA PHE A 167 11.77 -16.07 -4.10
C PHE A 167 11.74 -14.80 -4.93
N MET A 168 11.15 -13.73 -4.39
CA MET A 168 11.10 -12.43 -5.06
C MET A 168 12.49 -11.83 -5.22
N ILE A 169 13.33 -11.87 -4.19
CA ILE A 169 14.72 -11.40 -4.24
C ILE A 169 15.51 -12.18 -5.30
N VAL A 170 15.46 -13.52 -5.25
CA VAL A 170 16.14 -14.38 -6.24
C VAL A 170 15.65 -14.08 -7.65
N ARG A 171 14.34 -13.88 -7.82
CA ARG A 171 13.76 -13.54 -9.13
C ARG A 171 14.30 -12.19 -9.63
N MET A 172 14.35 -11.17 -8.78
CA MET A 172 14.82 -9.83 -9.16
C MET A 172 16.31 -9.81 -9.51
N ILE A 173 17.12 -10.62 -8.81
CA ILE A 173 18.56 -10.76 -9.12
C ILE A 173 18.75 -11.47 -10.47
N ARG A 174 18.02 -12.56 -10.71
CA ARG A 174 18.19 -13.39 -11.91
C ARG A 174 17.52 -12.82 -13.16
N ARG A 175 16.48 -12.00 -12.99
CA ARG A 175 15.68 -11.44 -14.09
C ARG A 175 15.35 -9.98 -13.79
N PRO A 176 16.06 -9.02 -14.38
CA PRO A 176 15.78 -7.60 -14.21
C PRO A 176 14.33 -7.26 -14.54
N LEU A 177 13.77 -6.28 -13.85
CA LEU A 177 12.43 -5.78 -14.15
C LEU A 177 12.47 -5.07 -15.51
N PRO A 178 11.50 -5.32 -16.41
CA PRO A 178 11.38 -4.56 -17.64
C PRO A 178 11.10 -3.07 -17.35
N ALA A 179 11.50 -2.19 -18.26
CA ALA A 179 11.42 -0.74 -18.10
C ALA A 179 10.08 -0.23 -17.54
N PRO A 180 8.89 -0.69 -18.03
CA PRO A 180 7.61 -0.22 -17.50
C PRO A 180 7.31 -0.67 -16.07
N LEU A 181 8.06 -1.62 -15.53
CA LEU A 181 7.87 -2.17 -14.17
C LEU A 181 9.00 -1.77 -13.20
N THR A 182 9.95 -0.93 -13.62
CA THR A 182 11.10 -0.56 -12.80
C THR A 182 10.67 0.04 -11.46
N GLN A 183 9.66 0.92 -11.44
CA GLN A 183 9.15 1.55 -10.22
C GLN A 183 8.50 0.55 -9.25
N THR A 184 8.05 -0.62 -9.75
CA THR A 184 7.45 -1.64 -8.88
C THR A 184 8.44 -2.22 -7.88
N ALA A 185 9.75 -2.05 -8.08
CA ALA A 185 10.78 -2.43 -7.11
C ALA A 185 10.59 -1.71 -5.76
N ALA A 186 10.04 -0.50 -5.75
CA ALA A 186 9.75 0.24 -4.52
C ALA A 186 8.67 -0.46 -3.66
N ILE A 187 7.84 -1.32 -4.25
CA ILE A 187 6.81 -2.08 -3.52
C ILE A 187 7.44 -3.00 -2.46
N LEU A 188 8.70 -3.39 -2.60
CA LEU A 188 9.40 -4.23 -1.61
C LEU A 188 9.42 -3.61 -0.20
N LEU A 189 9.27 -2.29 -0.07
CA LEU A 189 9.18 -1.62 1.23
C LEU A 189 7.84 -1.91 1.93
N ALA A 190 6.76 -2.09 1.17
CA ALA A 190 5.42 -2.21 1.72
C ALA A 190 5.19 -3.45 2.60
N PRO A 191 5.58 -4.69 2.20
CA PRO A 191 5.21 -5.88 2.95
C PRO A 191 5.80 -5.91 4.36
N SER A 192 7.09 -5.61 4.54
CA SER A 192 7.71 -5.53 5.87
C SER A 192 7.14 -4.39 6.71
N SER A 193 6.87 -3.22 6.09
CA SER A 193 6.26 -2.06 6.76
C SER A 193 4.84 -2.38 7.23
N LEU A 194 4.02 -2.99 6.37
CA LEU A 194 2.67 -3.43 6.71
C LEU A 194 2.68 -4.48 7.84
N CYS A 195 3.59 -5.46 7.77
CA CYS A 195 3.75 -6.47 8.81
C CYS A 195 4.10 -5.83 10.15
N LEU A 196 5.06 -4.90 10.18
CA LEU A 196 5.46 -4.23 11.42
C LEU A 196 4.29 -3.43 12.03
N VAL A 197 3.63 -2.60 11.23
CA VAL A 197 2.53 -1.76 11.72
C VAL A 197 1.35 -2.61 12.18
N ALA A 198 0.95 -3.62 11.41
CA ALA A 198 -0.13 -4.54 11.77
C ALA A 198 0.21 -5.33 13.05
N TYR A 199 1.45 -5.79 13.19
CA TYR A 199 1.91 -6.53 14.36
C TYR A 199 1.89 -5.67 15.62
N LEU A 200 2.45 -4.46 15.57
CA LEU A 200 2.43 -3.50 16.69
C LEU A 200 1.01 -3.04 17.05
N ASN A 201 0.09 -3.00 16.08
CA ASN A 201 -1.31 -2.66 16.33
C ASN A 201 -2.10 -3.83 16.94
N ALA A 202 -1.76 -5.08 16.61
CA ALA A 202 -2.52 -6.26 17.02
C ALA A 202 -2.09 -6.87 18.36
N PHE A 203 -0.83 -6.65 18.76
CA PHE A 203 -0.25 -7.27 19.95
C PHE A 203 0.15 -6.22 20.97
N ALA A 204 -0.42 -6.31 22.17
CA ALA A 204 -0.08 -5.41 23.29
C ALA A 204 1.36 -5.65 23.79
N THR A 205 1.83 -6.90 23.74
CA THR A 205 3.20 -7.31 24.09
C THR A 205 3.85 -7.96 22.87
N PRO A 206 4.34 -7.17 21.90
CA PRO A 206 4.96 -7.71 20.71
C PRO A 206 6.32 -8.35 21.01
N ASN A 207 6.63 -9.45 20.33
CA ASN A 207 7.95 -10.09 20.44
C ASN A 207 9.01 -9.21 19.79
N ALA A 208 10.05 -8.86 20.54
CA ALA A 208 11.11 -7.94 20.12
C ALA A 208 11.89 -8.45 18.89
N ILE A 209 12.14 -9.77 18.78
CA ILE A 209 12.85 -10.37 17.65
C ILE A 209 12.06 -10.12 16.35
N VAL A 210 10.75 -10.31 16.39
CA VAL A 210 9.88 -10.07 15.24
C VAL A 210 9.90 -8.58 14.85
N VAL A 211 9.78 -7.68 15.84
CA VAL A 211 9.79 -6.24 15.60
C VAL A 211 11.11 -5.78 14.98
N TYR A 212 12.25 -6.17 15.57
CA TYR A 212 13.57 -5.80 15.06
C TYR A 212 13.86 -6.44 13.69
N GLY A 213 13.49 -7.71 13.48
CA GLY A 213 13.66 -8.39 12.21
C GLY A 213 12.87 -7.72 11.06
N LEU A 214 11.62 -7.35 11.32
CA LEU A 214 10.79 -6.62 10.36
C LEU A 214 11.36 -5.23 10.08
N TYR A 215 11.84 -4.50 11.12
CA TYR A 215 12.41 -3.18 10.90
C TYR A 215 13.77 -3.23 10.19
N ALA A 216 14.58 -4.25 10.42
CA ALA A 216 15.80 -4.49 9.65
C ALA A 216 15.50 -4.68 8.14
N ALA A 217 14.44 -5.43 7.80
CA ALA A 217 13.98 -5.58 6.43
C ALA A 217 13.49 -4.24 5.83
N ILE A 218 12.76 -3.43 6.62
CA ILE A 218 12.35 -2.07 6.21
C ILE A 218 13.58 -1.22 5.91
N PHE A 219 14.55 -1.19 6.82
CA PHE A 219 15.75 -0.38 6.68
C PHE A 219 16.58 -0.79 5.45
N ALA A 220 16.76 -2.08 5.22
CA ALA A 220 17.43 -2.61 4.04
C ALA A 220 16.72 -2.20 2.73
N THR A 221 15.38 -2.27 2.72
CA THR A 221 14.61 -1.85 1.53
C THR A 221 14.58 -0.34 1.34
N LEU A 222 14.64 0.46 2.40
CA LEU A 222 14.82 1.92 2.29
C LEU A 222 16.15 2.27 1.63
N ILE A 223 17.25 1.65 2.06
CA ILE A 223 18.57 1.84 1.44
C ILE A 223 18.51 1.44 -0.05
N PHE A 224 17.90 0.28 -0.34
CA PHE A 224 17.71 -0.18 -1.72
C PHE A 224 16.93 0.84 -2.57
N ILE A 225 15.86 1.45 -2.04
CA ILE A 225 15.08 2.48 -2.74
C ILE A 225 15.93 3.71 -2.97
N LEU A 226 16.64 4.22 -1.96
CA LEU A 226 17.51 5.40 -2.07
C LEU A 226 18.54 5.25 -3.20
N ILE A 227 19.20 4.08 -3.28
CA ILE A 227 20.16 3.78 -4.35
C ILE A 227 19.51 3.74 -5.73
N ASN A 228 18.23 3.32 -5.81
CA ASN A 228 17.52 3.16 -7.07
C ASN A 228 16.63 4.37 -7.47
N ILE A 229 16.53 5.42 -6.65
CA ILE A 229 15.79 6.64 -7.00
C ILE A 229 16.15 7.17 -8.40
N PRO A 230 17.46 7.33 -8.79
CA PRO A 230 17.79 7.83 -10.12
C PRO A 230 17.27 6.95 -11.25
N LYS A 231 17.19 5.63 -11.04
CA LYS A 231 16.62 4.69 -12.03
C LYS A 231 15.11 4.83 -12.14
N PHE A 232 14.41 5.09 -11.03
CA PHE A 232 12.94 5.24 -11.03
C PHE A 232 12.52 6.48 -11.82
N PHE A 233 13.27 7.57 -11.74
CA PHE A 233 12.96 8.83 -12.40
C PHE A 233 13.65 9.02 -13.76
N LYS A 234 14.32 7.98 -14.30
CA LYS A 234 14.92 8.01 -15.64
C LYS A 234 13.88 8.03 -16.77
N PHE A 235 12.66 7.55 -16.51
CA PHE A 235 11.61 7.39 -17.49
C PHE A 235 10.62 8.57 -17.46
N GLU A 236 9.98 8.82 -18.60
CA GLU A 236 8.81 9.69 -18.62
C GLU A 236 7.70 9.12 -17.73
N PHE A 237 6.84 10.01 -17.22
CA PHE A 237 5.76 9.59 -16.35
C PHE A 237 4.80 8.63 -17.04
N HIS A 238 4.51 7.51 -16.40
CA HIS A 238 3.51 6.51 -16.80
C HIS A 238 2.81 5.95 -15.55
N PRO A 239 1.66 5.27 -15.67
CA PRO A 239 0.89 4.78 -14.51
C PRO A 239 1.66 3.88 -13.54
N GLY A 240 2.77 3.26 -13.95
CA GLY A 240 3.66 2.48 -13.09
C GLY A 240 4.31 3.27 -11.95
N PHE A 241 4.41 4.61 -12.06
CA PHE A 241 4.89 5.47 -10.97
C PHE A 241 4.02 5.40 -9.71
N ALA A 242 2.79 4.95 -9.82
CA ALA A 242 1.92 4.68 -8.66
C ALA A 242 2.57 3.73 -7.64
N ALA A 243 3.47 2.85 -8.09
CA ALA A 243 4.21 1.93 -7.24
C ALA A 243 5.13 2.62 -6.21
N LEU A 244 5.45 3.91 -6.42
CA LEU A 244 6.24 4.71 -5.49
C LEU A 244 5.40 5.33 -4.35
N THR A 245 4.07 5.30 -4.43
CA THR A 245 3.21 6.08 -3.52
C THR A 245 2.95 5.37 -2.19
N PHE A 246 2.11 4.37 -2.18
CA PHE A 246 1.74 3.67 -0.96
C PHE A 246 2.94 3.02 -0.24
N PRO A 247 3.90 2.36 -0.90
CA PRO A 247 5.05 1.79 -0.23
C PRO A 247 5.87 2.81 0.58
N LEU A 248 6.10 4.00 0.01
CA LEU A 248 6.80 5.05 0.73
C LEU A 248 5.97 5.58 1.90
N ALA A 249 4.66 5.80 1.72
CA ALA A 249 3.79 6.28 2.78
C ALA A 249 3.72 5.30 3.96
N ILE A 250 3.55 3.99 3.71
CA ILE A 250 3.52 2.99 4.79
C ILE A 250 4.90 2.80 5.44
N GLY A 251 5.99 3.05 4.72
CA GLY A 251 7.35 3.08 5.26
C GLY A 251 7.51 4.18 6.30
N VAL A 252 6.97 5.38 6.07
CA VAL A 252 6.93 6.48 7.07
C VAL A 252 6.15 6.04 8.32
N VAL A 253 4.96 5.46 8.13
CA VAL A 253 4.14 4.96 9.26
C VAL A 253 4.90 3.93 10.08
N ALA A 254 5.58 2.99 9.41
CA ALA A 254 6.36 1.93 10.05
C ALA A 254 7.53 2.51 10.86
N SER A 255 8.30 3.45 10.30
CA SER A 255 9.42 4.10 11.00
C SER A 255 8.92 4.92 12.20
N THR A 256 7.81 5.64 12.07
CA THR A 256 7.19 6.38 13.18
C THR A 256 6.74 5.43 14.30
N LYS A 257 6.12 4.30 13.96
CA LYS A 257 5.72 3.27 14.94
C LYS A 257 6.92 2.64 15.62
N MET A 258 8.00 2.37 14.85
CA MET A 258 9.25 1.83 15.40
C MET A 258 9.91 2.81 16.38
N ALA A 259 9.94 4.10 16.04
CA ALA A 259 10.46 5.13 16.95
C ALA A 259 9.73 5.11 18.30
N GLY A 260 8.38 5.09 18.27
CA GLY A 260 7.58 4.98 19.50
C GLY A 260 7.82 3.68 20.28
N TYR A 261 7.97 2.56 19.55
CA TYR A 261 8.29 1.27 20.18
C TYR A 261 9.64 1.31 20.91
N LEU A 262 10.69 1.82 20.25
CA LEU A 262 12.02 1.93 20.84
C LEU A 262 12.01 2.82 22.11
N THR A 263 11.36 3.96 22.05
CA THR A 263 11.23 4.86 23.22
C THR A 263 10.50 4.15 24.37
N ALA A 264 9.41 3.43 24.08
CA ALA A 264 8.67 2.66 25.08
C ALA A 264 9.48 1.51 25.69
N GLN A 265 10.50 0.98 24.99
CA GLN A 265 11.43 -0.02 25.51
C GLN A 265 12.64 0.59 26.24
N GLY A 266 12.70 1.91 26.45
CA GLY A 266 13.82 2.60 27.11
C GLY A 266 15.01 2.93 26.20
N PHE A 267 14.91 2.68 24.89
CA PHE A 267 15.94 3.03 23.91
C PHE A 267 15.71 4.43 23.33
N GLU A 268 15.71 5.46 24.18
CA GLU A 268 15.35 6.83 23.81
C GLU A 268 16.19 7.40 22.67
N VAL A 269 17.51 7.24 22.73
CA VAL A 269 18.44 7.76 21.69
C VAL A 269 18.15 7.14 20.32
N PHE A 270 17.96 5.83 20.27
CA PHE A 270 17.61 5.14 19.02
C PHE A 270 16.19 5.50 18.56
N GLY A 271 15.26 5.67 19.49
CA GLY A 271 13.90 6.14 19.20
C GLY A 271 13.90 7.51 18.53
N LEU A 272 14.69 8.47 19.08
CA LEU A 272 14.87 9.80 18.49
C LEU A 272 15.51 9.71 17.09
N PHE A 273 16.58 8.94 16.93
CA PHE A 273 17.21 8.75 15.62
C PHE A 273 16.22 8.24 14.57
N VAL A 274 15.44 7.21 14.89
CA VAL A 274 14.44 6.64 13.95
C VAL A 274 13.33 7.66 13.68
N LYS A 275 12.96 8.49 14.67
CA LYS A 275 11.98 9.57 14.49
C LYS A 275 12.48 10.61 13.49
N GLU A 276 13.76 11.03 13.57
CA GLU A 276 14.35 11.96 12.59
C GLU A 276 14.38 11.35 11.20
N VAL A 277 14.77 10.07 11.07
CA VAL A 277 14.71 9.34 9.81
C VAL A 277 13.28 9.32 9.25
N SER A 278 12.26 9.09 10.09
CA SER A 278 10.87 9.11 9.64
C SER A 278 10.41 10.49 9.16
N GLY A 279 10.94 11.57 9.77
CA GLY A 279 10.70 12.94 9.32
C GLY A 279 11.26 13.20 7.91
N ILE A 280 12.51 12.80 7.66
CA ILE A 280 13.12 12.89 6.32
C ILE A 280 12.32 12.06 5.30
N GLN A 281 11.94 10.83 5.67
CA GLN A 281 11.08 9.99 4.83
C GLN A 281 9.75 10.67 4.50
N LEU A 282 9.12 11.35 5.46
CA LEU A 282 7.85 12.05 5.26
C LEU A 282 7.99 13.14 4.19
N TYR A 283 9.03 13.98 4.25
CA TYR A 283 9.30 15.00 3.25
C TYR A 283 9.52 14.41 1.85
N ALA A 284 10.42 13.44 1.73
CA ALA A 284 10.69 12.77 0.47
C ALA A 284 9.44 12.10 -0.10
N THR A 285 8.67 11.42 0.74
CA THR A 285 7.42 10.75 0.35
C THR A 285 6.39 11.76 -0.13
N THR A 286 6.26 12.93 0.54
CA THR A 286 5.34 13.99 0.14
C THR A 286 5.67 14.52 -1.24
N ILE A 287 6.94 14.78 -1.53
CA ILE A 287 7.38 15.24 -2.84
C ILE A 287 7.07 14.21 -3.92
N ILE A 288 7.40 12.93 -3.68
CA ILE A 288 7.18 11.86 -4.66
C ILE A 288 5.70 11.63 -4.91
N ILE A 289 4.87 11.53 -3.85
CA ILE A 289 3.43 11.32 -3.99
C ILE A 289 2.77 12.54 -4.66
N GLY A 290 3.19 13.76 -4.30
CA GLY A 290 2.73 15.00 -4.95
C GLY A 290 3.03 15.01 -6.45
N PHE A 291 4.25 14.64 -6.83
CA PHE A 291 4.63 14.49 -8.23
C PHE A 291 3.76 13.46 -8.97
N VAL A 292 3.54 12.29 -8.38
CA VAL A 292 2.71 11.23 -8.99
C VAL A 292 1.25 11.68 -9.12
N ALA A 293 0.68 12.26 -8.07
CA ALA A 293 -0.69 12.75 -8.07
C ALA A 293 -0.91 13.86 -9.10
N TYR A 294 0.00 14.85 -9.17
CA TYR A 294 -0.04 15.90 -10.18
C TYR A 294 -0.06 15.33 -11.60
N ASN A 295 0.80 14.37 -11.90
CA ASN A 295 0.85 13.77 -13.22
C ASN A 295 -0.40 12.95 -13.56
N PHE A 296 -1.03 12.26 -12.59
CA PHE A 296 -2.32 11.62 -12.84
C PHE A 296 -3.43 12.64 -13.14
N VAL A 297 -3.48 13.77 -12.43
CA VAL A 297 -4.42 14.86 -12.74
C VAL A 297 -4.16 15.40 -14.15
N ARG A 298 -2.89 15.63 -14.51
CA ARG A 298 -2.49 16.07 -15.86
C ARG A 298 -2.92 15.08 -16.94
N LEU A 299 -2.78 13.77 -16.72
CA LEU A 299 -3.26 12.74 -17.64
C LEU A 299 -4.78 12.80 -17.80
N LEU A 300 -5.52 12.98 -16.71
CA LEU A 300 -6.98 13.09 -16.73
C LEU A 300 -7.42 14.30 -17.56
N VAL A 301 -6.85 15.49 -17.33
CA VAL A 301 -7.15 16.71 -18.07
C VAL A 301 -6.85 16.53 -19.56
N ARG A 302 -5.70 15.98 -19.91
CA ARG A 302 -5.33 15.72 -21.32
C ARG A 302 -6.26 14.71 -21.99
N SER A 303 -6.74 13.70 -21.27
CA SER A 303 -7.67 12.72 -21.82
C SER A 303 -9.04 13.36 -22.13
N TYR A 304 -9.46 14.31 -21.31
CA TYR A 304 -10.69 15.08 -21.52
C TYR A 304 -10.58 16.01 -22.73
N GLN A 305 -9.46 16.73 -22.87
CA GLN A 305 -9.21 17.64 -24.00
C GLN A 305 -9.11 16.95 -25.37
N LYS A 306 -8.77 15.66 -25.39
CA LYS A 306 -8.73 14.89 -26.66
C LYS A 306 -10.07 14.30 -27.07
N GLN A 307 -11.07 14.35 -26.21
CA GLN A 307 -12.42 13.83 -26.49
C GLN A 307 -13.40 14.96 -26.93
N ASN A 308 -13.02 16.21 -26.68
CA ASN A 308 -13.68 17.42 -27.15
C ASN A 308 -12.85 18.07 -28.26
#